data_95ff2efd7cf84833ac784d399acb57f1
#
_entry.id   95ff2efd7cf84833ac784d399acb57f1
#
_cell.length_a   1.000
_cell.length_b   1.000
_cell.length_c   1.000
_cell.angle_alpha   90.00
_cell.angle_beta   90.00
_cell.angle_gamma   90.00
#
_symmetry.space_group_name_H-M   'P 1'
#
loop_
_entity.id
_entity.type
_entity.pdbx_description
1 polymer ?
#
loop_
_entity_poly.entity_id
_entity_poly.type
_entity_poly.pdbx_seq_one_letter_code
_entity_poly.pdbx_strand_id
1 'polypeptide(L)'
;MKEMFLSNFPNLSIIEIGSNSCRKVKEVNWHDLDALKSITIGRDCFKKNGRFIVTDCKEFTHLTFCPYSCNAMGFVIENLPKLTRLEIGTMEEGSNFVSAYFIINCILRN
;
A
#
# COMPACT_ATOMS: atom_id res chain seq x y z
N MET A 1 -1.68 17.06 5.98
CA MET A 1 -2.51 16.02 5.32
C MET A 1 -2.56 14.79 6.20
N LYS A 2 -3.75 14.38 6.57
CA LYS A 2 -3.95 13.20 7.39
C LYS A 2 -4.44 11.99 6.58
N GLU A 3 -5.02 12.25 5.44
CA GLU A 3 -5.65 11.23 4.61
C GLU A 3 -5.17 11.38 3.17
N MET A 4 -4.97 10.26 2.51
CA MET A 4 -4.58 10.24 1.11
C MET A 4 -5.51 9.27 0.38
N PHE A 5 -6.50 9.81 -0.30
CA PHE A 5 -7.51 9.05 -1.01
C PHE A 5 -7.32 9.27 -2.52
N LEU A 6 -7.17 8.19 -3.25
CA LEU A 6 -7.03 8.24 -4.71
C LEU A 6 -8.02 7.28 -5.34
N SER A 7 -8.77 7.78 -6.31
CA SER A 7 -9.66 6.96 -7.13
C SER A 7 -9.96 7.72 -8.43
N ASN A 8 -10.43 6.98 -9.42
CA ASN A 8 -10.85 7.57 -10.69
C ASN A 8 -9.76 8.34 -11.44
N PHE A 9 -8.55 7.82 -11.42
CA PHE A 9 -7.46 8.29 -12.27
C PHE A 9 -7.22 7.22 -13.33
N PRO A 10 -7.87 7.30 -14.48
CA PRO A 10 -7.88 6.18 -15.46
C PRO A 10 -6.53 5.92 -16.11
N ASN A 11 -5.61 6.87 -16.08
CA ASN A 11 -4.30 6.72 -16.70
C ASN A 11 -3.15 6.59 -15.70
N LEU A 12 -3.45 6.58 -14.41
CA LEU A 12 -2.42 6.44 -13.37
C LEU A 12 -1.94 5.00 -13.34
N SER A 13 -0.67 4.77 -13.67
CA SER A 13 -0.12 3.42 -13.76
C SER A 13 0.91 3.09 -12.68
N ILE A 14 1.57 4.09 -12.12
CA ILE A 14 2.62 3.90 -11.12
C ILE A 14 2.44 4.93 -10.01
N ILE A 15 2.53 4.48 -8.77
CA ILE A 15 2.61 5.35 -7.60
C ILE A 15 3.93 5.08 -6.91
N GLU A 16 4.74 6.12 -6.75
CA GLU A 16 5.98 6.03 -6.00
C GLU A 16 6.00 7.12 -4.93
N ILE A 17 6.19 6.71 -3.69
CA ILE A 17 6.30 7.63 -2.56
C ILE A 17 7.77 7.64 -2.14
N GLY A 18 8.40 8.82 -2.23
CA GLY A 18 9.81 8.97 -1.86
C GLY A 18 10.04 8.75 -0.37
N SER A 19 11.27 8.43 -0.01
CA SER A 19 11.63 8.19 1.39
C SER A 19 11.35 9.42 2.26
N ASN A 20 10.98 9.18 3.50
CA ASN A 20 10.67 10.20 4.50
C ASN A 20 9.48 11.11 4.13
N SER A 21 8.60 10.62 3.26
CA SER A 21 7.42 11.36 2.82
C SER A 21 6.17 10.86 3.54
N CYS A 22 5.14 11.69 3.54
CA CYS A 22 3.81 11.32 4.05
C CYS A 22 3.85 10.74 5.48
N ARG A 23 4.73 11.27 6.33
CA ARG A 23 4.93 10.72 7.67
C ARG A 23 3.73 10.92 8.58
N LYS A 24 2.88 11.92 8.32
CA LYS A 24 1.72 12.26 9.16
C LYS A 24 0.40 11.71 8.62
N VAL A 25 0.42 11.04 7.49
CA VAL A 25 -0.79 10.46 6.90
C VAL A 25 -1.21 9.24 7.72
N LYS A 26 -2.49 9.22 8.10
CA LYS A 26 -3.07 8.12 8.89
C LYS A 26 -3.92 7.17 8.07
N GLU A 27 -4.49 7.66 6.99
CA GLU A 27 -5.37 6.86 6.13
C GLU A 27 -4.88 6.93 4.71
N VAL A 28 -4.60 5.76 4.15
CA VAL A 28 -4.34 5.61 2.72
C VAL A 28 -5.45 4.73 2.19
N ASN A 29 -6.19 5.22 1.20
CA ASN A 29 -7.25 4.45 0.58
C ASN A 29 -7.21 4.70 -0.93
N TRP A 30 -6.64 3.76 -1.65
CA TRP A 30 -6.49 3.83 -3.10
C TRP A 30 -7.31 2.72 -3.72
N HIS A 31 -8.29 3.10 -4.54
CA HIS A 31 -9.21 2.13 -5.12
C HIS A 31 -9.68 2.52 -6.51
N ASP A 32 -10.14 1.53 -7.25
CA ASP A 32 -10.68 1.74 -8.60
C ASP A 32 -9.72 2.48 -9.52
N LEU A 33 -8.44 2.15 -9.41
CA LEU A 33 -7.39 2.70 -10.27
C LEU A 33 -7.10 1.67 -11.36
N ASP A 34 -7.86 1.77 -12.44
CA ASP A 34 -7.94 0.71 -13.46
C ASP A 34 -6.65 0.49 -14.26
N ALA A 35 -5.79 1.48 -14.35
CA ALA A 35 -4.52 1.36 -15.04
C ALA A 35 -3.32 1.15 -14.10
N LEU A 36 -3.55 1.19 -12.79
CA LEU A 36 -2.47 1.09 -11.82
C LEU A 36 -1.83 -0.29 -11.85
N LYS A 37 -0.51 -0.32 -12.02
CA LYS A 37 0.27 -1.56 -12.11
C LYS A 37 1.19 -1.77 -10.92
N SER A 38 1.76 -0.69 -10.37
CA SER A 38 2.70 -0.84 -9.27
C SER A 38 2.65 0.31 -8.28
N ILE A 39 2.96 0.00 -7.02
CA ILE A 39 3.10 0.95 -5.94
C ILE A 39 4.42 0.66 -5.24
N THR A 40 5.23 1.69 -5.02
CA THR A 40 6.45 1.58 -4.22
C THR A 40 6.42 2.63 -3.13
N ILE A 41 6.54 2.20 -1.89
CA ILE A 41 6.56 3.07 -0.72
C ILE A 41 7.99 3.13 -0.20
N GLY A 42 8.57 4.33 -0.17
CA GLY A 42 9.94 4.55 0.27
C GLY A 42 10.13 4.32 1.77
N ARG A 43 11.37 4.40 2.23
CA ARG A 43 11.71 4.19 3.65
C ARG A 43 11.10 5.30 4.52
N ASP A 44 10.74 4.95 5.74
CA ASP A 44 10.27 5.90 6.76
C ASP A 44 9.06 6.73 6.33
N CYS A 45 8.16 6.13 5.58
CA CYS A 45 6.89 6.75 5.18
C CYS A 45 5.75 6.24 6.06
N PHE A 46 4.69 7.02 6.16
CA PHE A 46 3.46 6.61 6.85
C PHE A 46 3.71 6.11 8.27
N LYS A 47 4.25 6.97 9.11
CA LYS A 47 4.68 6.60 10.46
C LYS A 47 3.58 6.61 11.52
N LYS A 48 2.37 7.04 11.17
CA LYS A 48 1.26 7.14 12.11
C LYS A 48 0.46 5.85 12.16
N ASN A 49 -0.19 5.62 13.30
CA ASN A 49 -1.17 4.55 13.44
C ASN A 49 -2.37 4.85 12.54
N GLY A 50 -2.77 3.90 11.73
CA GLY A 50 -3.87 4.10 10.78
C GLY A 50 -4.05 2.89 9.88
N ARG A 51 -4.49 3.13 8.63
CA ARG A 51 -4.76 2.05 7.69
C ARG A 51 -4.19 2.35 6.31
N PHE A 52 -3.65 1.30 5.69
CA PHE A 52 -3.17 1.33 4.32
C PHE A 52 -4.05 0.38 3.52
N ILE A 53 -4.93 0.94 2.69
CA ILE A 53 -5.96 0.19 1.99
C ILE A 53 -5.80 0.35 0.48
N VAL A 54 -5.69 -0.77 -0.24
CA VAL A 54 -5.67 -0.80 -1.70
C VAL A 54 -6.69 -1.84 -2.16
N THR A 55 -7.67 -1.41 -2.94
CA THR A 55 -8.74 -2.30 -3.37
C THR A 55 -9.17 -2.03 -4.81
N ASP A 56 -9.72 -3.05 -5.44
CA ASP A 56 -10.41 -2.91 -6.73
C ASP A 56 -9.55 -2.31 -7.83
N CYS A 57 -8.31 -2.75 -7.94
CA CYS A 57 -7.39 -2.32 -8.99
C CYS A 57 -7.09 -3.52 -9.88
N LYS A 58 -7.78 -3.60 -11.02
CA LYS A 58 -7.82 -4.82 -11.84
C LYS A 58 -6.52 -5.16 -12.57
N GLU A 59 -5.63 -4.19 -12.80
CA GLU A 59 -4.36 -4.41 -13.49
C GLU A 59 -3.14 -4.40 -12.56
N PHE A 60 -3.37 -4.27 -11.25
CA PHE A 60 -2.30 -4.10 -10.26
C PHE A 60 -1.52 -5.39 -10.06
N THR A 61 -0.19 -5.32 -10.18
CA THR A 61 0.67 -6.49 -10.12
C THR A 61 1.73 -6.47 -9.01
N HIS A 62 2.25 -5.30 -8.65
CA HIS A 62 3.39 -5.20 -7.73
C HIS A 62 3.17 -4.18 -6.63
N LEU A 63 3.38 -4.59 -5.38
CA LEU A 63 3.32 -3.70 -4.23
C LEU A 63 4.58 -3.90 -3.39
N THR A 64 5.36 -2.82 -3.21
CA THR A 64 6.62 -2.87 -2.49
C THR A 64 6.64 -1.85 -1.36
N PHE A 65 6.96 -2.31 -0.16
CA PHE A 65 7.20 -1.45 0.99
C PHE A 65 8.69 -1.52 1.35
N CYS A 66 9.38 -0.39 1.25
CA CYS A 66 10.77 -0.32 1.71
C CYS A 66 10.82 -0.40 3.24
N PRO A 67 11.98 -0.78 3.82
CA PRO A 67 12.08 -0.94 5.27
C PRO A 67 11.62 0.28 6.05
N TYR A 68 11.02 0.05 7.23
CA TYR A 68 10.57 1.07 8.18
C TYR A 68 9.43 1.96 7.68
N SER A 69 8.74 1.59 6.61
CA SER A 69 7.51 2.27 6.21
C SER A 69 6.31 1.59 6.85
N CYS A 70 5.23 2.35 7.07
CA CYS A 70 3.97 1.83 7.58
C CYS A 70 4.11 1.02 8.88
N ASN A 71 4.90 1.50 9.84
CA ASN A 71 5.21 0.73 11.05
C ASN A 71 3.99 0.31 11.86
N ALA A 72 3.02 1.20 12.00
CA ALA A 72 1.87 0.99 12.87
C ALA A 72 0.53 0.96 12.10
N MET A 73 0.56 0.81 10.80
CA MET A 73 -0.65 0.78 9.99
C MET A 73 -1.24 -0.62 9.88
N GLY A 74 -2.56 -0.71 9.92
CA GLY A 74 -3.26 -1.90 9.46
C GLY A 74 -3.17 -1.97 7.94
N PHE A 75 -3.04 -3.16 7.40
CA PHE A 75 -2.84 -3.37 5.97
C PHE A 75 -4.01 -4.16 5.41
N VAL A 76 -4.70 -3.56 4.45
CA VAL A 76 -5.87 -4.18 3.82
C VAL A 76 -5.70 -4.14 2.30
N ILE A 77 -5.66 -5.30 1.66
CA ILE A 77 -5.73 -5.39 0.20
C ILE A 77 -6.82 -6.37 -0.19
N GLU A 78 -7.66 -5.96 -1.09
CA GLU A 78 -8.80 -6.76 -1.55
C GLU A 78 -9.03 -6.56 -3.03
N ASN A 79 -9.48 -7.61 -3.70
CA ASN A 79 -9.85 -7.60 -5.10
C ASN A 79 -8.76 -7.02 -6.00
N LEU A 80 -7.58 -7.63 -5.93
CA LEU A 80 -6.44 -7.33 -6.79
C LEU A 80 -6.11 -8.59 -7.58
N PRO A 81 -6.90 -8.92 -8.60
CA PRO A 81 -6.84 -10.25 -9.24
C PRO A 81 -5.54 -10.55 -9.97
N LYS A 82 -4.76 -9.54 -10.33
CA LYS A 82 -3.48 -9.73 -11.01
C LYS A 82 -2.26 -9.53 -10.11
N LEU A 83 -2.46 -9.36 -8.81
CA LEU A 83 -1.34 -9.17 -7.89
C LEU A 83 -0.44 -10.41 -7.89
N THR A 84 0.83 -10.22 -8.26
CA THR A 84 1.81 -11.30 -8.33
C THR A 84 2.98 -11.10 -7.38
N ARG A 85 3.22 -9.88 -6.90
CA ARG A 85 4.35 -9.62 -6.03
C ARG A 85 3.98 -8.65 -4.92
N LEU A 86 4.22 -9.08 -3.68
CA LEU A 86 4.11 -8.25 -2.49
C LEU A 86 5.45 -8.35 -1.75
N GLU A 87 6.16 -7.24 -1.67
CA GLU A 87 7.44 -7.18 -0.96
C GLU A 87 7.31 -6.26 0.24
N ILE A 88 7.69 -6.77 1.40
CA ILE A 88 7.73 -6.00 2.65
C ILE A 88 9.17 -6.06 3.13
N GLY A 89 9.79 -4.90 3.30
CA GLY A 89 11.22 -4.79 3.54
C GLY A 89 11.71 -5.55 4.76
N THR A 90 11.07 -5.40 5.90
CA THR A 90 11.46 -6.12 7.12
C THR A 90 10.30 -6.13 8.11
N MET A 91 10.20 -7.21 8.87
CA MET A 91 9.18 -7.38 9.91
C MET A 91 9.80 -7.36 11.30
N GLU A 92 11.00 -6.88 11.44
CA GLU A 92 11.65 -6.75 12.74
C GLU A 92 11.05 -5.61 13.55
N GLU A 93 11.35 -5.56 14.84
CA GLU A 93 10.86 -4.52 15.73
C GLU A 93 11.18 -3.13 15.17
N GLY A 94 10.17 -2.26 15.17
CA GLY A 94 10.29 -0.91 14.62
C GLY A 94 10.18 -0.84 13.10
N SER A 95 9.98 -1.96 12.44
CA SER A 95 9.94 -2.04 10.99
C SER A 95 8.52 -2.00 10.42
N ASN A 96 8.34 -2.54 9.21
CA ASN A 96 7.06 -2.50 8.50
C ASN A 96 5.96 -3.24 9.25
N PHE A 97 4.82 -2.61 9.46
CA PHE A 97 3.61 -3.23 10.00
C PHE A 97 3.81 -4.05 11.27
N VAL A 98 4.81 -3.68 12.09
CA VAL A 98 5.19 -4.50 13.25
C VAL A 98 4.06 -4.64 14.28
N SER A 99 3.23 -3.62 14.42
CA SER A 99 2.10 -3.64 15.37
C SER A 99 0.76 -3.71 14.66
N ALA A 100 0.75 -4.14 13.40
CA ALA A 100 -0.42 -4.04 12.55
C ALA A 100 -1.11 -5.39 12.38
N TYR A 101 -2.28 -5.35 11.78
CA TYR A 101 -2.97 -6.54 11.29
C TYR A 101 -2.94 -6.52 9.77
N PHE A 102 -3.06 -7.71 9.18
CA PHE A 102 -3.17 -7.86 7.74
C PHE A 102 -4.51 -8.45 7.37
N ILE A 103 -5.15 -7.86 6.37
CA ILE A 103 -6.29 -8.48 5.69
C ILE A 103 -5.92 -8.53 4.22
N ILE A 104 -5.72 -9.73 3.71
CA ILE A 104 -5.35 -9.95 2.32
C ILE A 104 -6.42 -10.81 1.69
N ASN A 105 -7.19 -10.22 0.80
CA ASN A 105 -8.29 -10.91 0.15
C ASN A 105 -8.20 -10.63 -1.36
N CYS A 106 -7.36 -11.40 -2.02
CA CYS A 106 -7.15 -11.30 -3.45
C CYS A 106 -7.73 -12.54 -4.12
N ILE A 107 -8.39 -12.33 -5.25
CA ILE A 107 -8.95 -13.44 -6.01
C ILE A 107 -7.82 -14.06 -6.83
N LEU A 108 -7.49 -15.32 -6.51
CA LEU A 108 -6.49 -16.08 -7.26
C LEU A 108 -7.20 -16.84 -8.37
N ARG A 109 -6.70 -16.72 -9.57
CA ARG A 109 -7.23 -17.43 -10.72
C ARG A 109 -6.14 -18.22 -11.41
N ASN A 110 -6.49 -19.40 -11.78
CA ASN A 110 -5.57 -20.29 -12.51
C ASN A 110 -5.79 -20.16 -14.00
#